data_a9ec1420e16417251e74c4cfd6c8c979
#
_entry.id   a9ec1420e16417251e74c4cfd6c8c979
#
_cell.length_a   1.000
_cell.length_b   1.000
_cell.length_c   1.000
_cell.angle_alpha   90.00
_cell.angle_beta   90.00
_cell.angle_gamma   90.00
#
_symmetry.space_group_name_H-M   'P 1'
#
loop_
_entity.id
_entity.type
_entity.pdbx_description
1 polymer ?
#
loop_
_entity_poly.entity_id
_entity_poly.type
_entity_poly.pdbx_seq_one_letter_code
_entity_poly.pdbx_strand_id
1 'polypeptide(L)'
;MEDSLSSENKSKNSTYSRKNSGNIEQKNEAANEKSFLISKIISEIFIVKCEEGKSNMESKTNLLNSFISRKIPKISIKDFIDRLLKYSKTFHEIAVIIFIYIDKICNKHKINLNYYNIHKLIFAAFIVAIKFHEDENYSMSYYAKLGGITNKEAIKLEYEFISLIDFKLFVEQKVYDKYYSYLHSLDENEDDLFDDDFNMLM
;
A
#
# COMPACT_ATOMS: atom_id res chain seq x y z
N MET A 1 -28.58 0.37 -56.54
CA MET A 1 -27.12 0.29 -56.32
C MET A 1 -26.73 0.97 -54.99
N GLU A 2 -27.60 0.94 -53.97
CA GLU A 2 -27.36 1.63 -52.69
C GLU A 2 -27.30 0.68 -51.45
N ASP A 3 -27.52 -0.62 -51.63
CA ASP A 3 -27.60 -1.56 -50.48
C ASP A 3 -26.32 -2.32 -50.17
N SER A 4 -25.21 -2.09 -50.90
CA SER A 4 -23.94 -2.82 -50.67
C SER A 4 -22.92 -2.09 -49.79
N LEU A 5 -23.14 -0.81 -49.46
CA LEU A 5 -22.20 0.01 -48.67
C LEU A 5 -22.51 0.05 -47.17
N SER A 6 -23.66 -0.43 -46.69
CA SER A 6 -24.06 -0.39 -45.29
C SER A 6 -23.61 -1.61 -44.50
N SER A 7 -23.28 -2.74 -45.13
CA SER A 7 -22.88 -3.98 -44.46
C SER A 7 -21.39 -4.03 -44.08
N GLU A 8 -20.51 -3.40 -44.86
CA GLU A 8 -19.06 -3.38 -44.57
C GLU A 8 -18.67 -2.46 -43.41
N ASN A 9 -19.40 -1.37 -43.17
CA ASN A 9 -19.12 -0.47 -42.04
C ASN A 9 -19.56 -1.02 -40.69
N LYS A 10 -20.57 -1.90 -40.64
CA LYS A 10 -21.00 -2.56 -39.40
C LYS A 10 -20.01 -3.65 -38.94
N SER A 11 -19.38 -4.34 -39.88
CA SER A 11 -18.39 -5.39 -39.59
C SER A 11 -17.06 -4.81 -39.04
N LYS A 12 -16.60 -3.68 -39.60
CA LYS A 12 -15.35 -3.03 -39.14
C LYS A 12 -15.48 -2.41 -37.78
N ASN A 13 -16.61 -1.80 -37.43
CA ASN A 13 -16.84 -1.24 -36.09
C ASN A 13 -16.98 -2.31 -34.99
N SER A 14 -17.54 -3.48 -35.30
CA SER A 14 -17.65 -4.60 -34.38
C SER A 14 -16.28 -5.24 -34.02
N THR A 15 -15.38 -5.28 -35.03
CA THR A 15 -14.03 -5.85 -34.83
C THR A 15 -13.08 -4.91 -34.07
N TYR A 16 -13.24 -3.59 -34.26
CA TYR A 16 -12.49 -2.58 -33.53
C TYR A 16 -12.91 -2.48 -32.04
N SER A 17 -14.20 -2.61 -31.77
CA SER A 17 -14.72 -2.61 -30.38
C SER A 17 -14.30 -3.84 -29.60
N ARG A 18 -14.26 -5.03 -30.23
CA ARG A 18 -13.79 -6.27 -29.57
C ARG A 18 -12.28 -6.31 -29.33
N LYS A 19 -11.47 -5.71 -30.21
CA LYS A 19 -10.01 -5.62 -30.00
C LYS A 19 -9.62 -4.66 -28.88
N ASN A 20 -10.38 -3.58 -28.69
CA ASN A 20 -10.13 -2.63 -27.60
C ASN A 20 -10.55 -3.18 -26.23
N SER A 21 -11.65 -3.92 -26.11
CA SER A 21 -12.05 -4.52 -24.85
C SER A 21 -11.07 -5.60 -24.38
N GLY A 22 -10.58 -6.48 -25.25
CA GLY A 22 -9.57 -7.47 -24.90
C GLY A 22 -8.23 -6.88 -24.44
N ASN A 23 -7.79 -5.75 -25.04
CA ASN A 23 -6.58 -5.04 -24.59
C ASN A 23 -6.75 -4.33 -23.24
N ILE A 24 -7.96 -3.90 -22.91
CA ILE A 24 -8.26 -3.26 -21.61
C ILE A 24 -8.35 -4.32 -20.52
N GLU A 25 -8.96 -5.46 -20.78
CA GLU A 25 -9.05 -6.58 -19.85
C GLU A 25 -7.67 -7.15 -19.51
N GLN A 26 -6.82 -7.41 -20.52
CA GLN A 26 -5.44 -7.90 -20.31
C GLN A 26 -4.56 -6.89 -19.56
N LYS A 27 -4.71 -5.59 -19.79
CA LYS A 27 -4.01 -4.55 -19.02
C LYS A 27 -4.47 -4.50 -17.56
N ASN A 28 -5.76 -4.69 -17.31
CA ASN A 28 -6.31 -4.71 -15.97
C ASN A 28 -5.90 -5.98 -15.19
N GLU A 29 -5.84 -7.14 -15.86
CA GLU A 29 -5.34 -8.38 -15.27
C GLU A 29 -3.86 -8.26 -14.89
N ALA A 30 -2.99 -7.79 -15.79
CA ALA A 30 -1.58 -7.57 -15.53
C ALA A 30 -1.32 -6.52 -14.43
N ALA A 31 -2.14 -5.47 -14.34
CA ALA A 31 -2.07 -4.50 -13.25
C ALA A 31 -2.50 -5.11 -11.91
N ASN A 32 -3.52 -5.97 -11.92
CA ASN A 32 -3.98 -6.67 -10.73
C ASN A 32 -2.96 -7.70 -10.22
N GLU A 33 -2.30 -8.44 -11.12
CA GLU A 33 -1.23 -9.38 -10.76
C GLU A 33 -0.04 -8.67 -10.11
N LYS A 34 0.43 -7.57 -10.72
CA LYS A 34 1.52 -6.75 -10.16
C LYS A 34 1.16 -6.16 -8.79
N SER A 35 -0.06 -5.71 -8.64
CA SER A 35 -0.56 -5.18 -7.37
C SER A 35 -0.58 -6.22 -6.26
N PHE A 36 -1.05 -7.42 -6.58
CA PHE A 36 -1.10 -8.54 -5.65
C PHE A 36 0.30 -8.96 -5.21
N LEU A 37 1.26 -8.95 -6.13
CA LEU A 37 2.64 -9.27 -5.87
C LEU A 37 3.29 -8.29 -4.90
N ILE A 38 3.17 -6.99 -5.16
CA ILE A 38 3.74 -5.93 -4.30
C ILE A 38 3.15 -6.00 -2.89
N SER A 39 1.84 -6.19 -2.75
CA SER A 39 1.22 -6.31 -1.42
C SER A 39 1.69 -7.54 -0.66
N LYS A 40 1.94 -8.66 -1.36
CA LYS A 40 2.53 -9.89 -0.80
C LYS A 40 3.92 -9.59 -0.23
N ILE A 41 4.82 -9.05 -1.04
CA ILE A 41 6.21 -8.76 -0.66
C ILE A 41 6.26 -7.79 0.52
N ILE A 42 5.53 -6.68 0.46
CA ILE A 42 5.47 -5.70 1.56
C ILE A 42 4.98 -6.36 2.85
N SER A 43 3.97 -7.25 2.76
CA SER A 43 3.46 -7.94 3.94
C SER A 43 4.48 -8.90 4.55
N GLU A 44 5.27 -9.60 3.74
CA GLU A 44 6.35 -10.48 4.17
C GLU A 44 7.45 -9.70 4.89
N ILE A 45 7.87 -8.57 4.32
CA ILE A 45 8.83 -7.66 4.96
C ILE A 45 8.31 -7.20 6.33
N PHE A 46 7.06 -6.77 6.42
CA PHE A 46 6.49 -6.35 7.70
C PHE A 46 6.37 -7.48 8.72
N ILE A 47 6.11 -8.71 8.27
CA ILE A 47 6.09 -9.90 9.14
C ILE A 47 7.49 -10.13 9.72
N VAL A 48 8.53 -10.15 8.89
CA VAL A 48 9.92 -10.32 9.33
C VAL A 48 10.29 -9.25 10.35
N LYS A 49 10.01 -7.98 10.05
CA LYS A 49 10.29 -6.88 10.99
C LYS A 49 9.48 -6.97 12.29
N CYS A 50 8.27 -7.49 12.26
CA CYS A 50 7.48 -7.72 13.47
C CYS A 50 8.04 -8.87 14.32
N GLU A 51 8.62 -9.91 13.68
CA GLU A 51 9.30 -10.99 14.41
C GLU A 51 10.59 -10.49 15.09
N GLU A 52 11.40 -9.71 14.38
CA GLU A 52 12.58 -9.04 14.95
C GLU A 52 12.20 -8.13 16.13
N GLY A 53 11.12 -7.38 16.00
CA GLY A 53 10.63 -6.47 17.03
C GLY A 53 10.11 -7.15 18.30
N LYS A 54 9.76 -8.44 18.25
CA LYS A 54 9.36 -9.22 19.44
C LYS A 54 10.44 -9.29 20.51
N SER A 55 11.71 -9.33 20.11
CA SER A 55 12.86 -9.40 21.00
C SER A 55 13.13 -8.07 21.72
N ASN A 56 12.59 -6.97 21.21
CA ASN A 56 12.87 -5.59 21.64
C ASN A 56 11.61 -4.87 22.15
N MET A 57 10.79 -5.51 22.99
CA MET A 57 9.55 -4.91 23.52
C MET A 57 9.74 -3.63 24.38
N GLU A 58 10.97 -3.23 24.63
CA GLU A 58 11.31 -2.00 25.38
C GLU A 58 11.45 -0.75 24.47
N SER A 59 10.61 -0.58 23.47
CA SER A 59 10.54 0.71 22.78
C SER A 59 9.93 1.77 23.70
N LYS A 60 10.79 2.48 24.41
CA LYS A 60 10.48 3.54 25.40
C LYS A 60 9.94 4.83 24.77
N THR A 61 9.36 4.80 23.58
CA THR A 61 8.85 6.01 22.94
C THR A 61 7.34 6.17 23.19
N ASN A 62 6.98 7.11 24.05
CA ASN A 62 5.59 7.60 24.21
C ASN A 62 4.96 8.07 22.88
N LEU A 63 5.75 8.20 21.82
CA LEU A 63 5.36 8.65 20.48
C LEU A 63 4.35 7.74 19.78
N LEU A 64 4.31 6.45 20.13
CA LEU A 64 3.46 5.46 19.45
C LEU A 64 2.25 5.00 20.27
N ASN A 65 1.94 5.61 21.40
CA ASN A 65 0.88 5.12 22.29
C ASN A 65 -0.46 4.94 21.56
N SER A 66 -0.81 5.81 20.61
CA SER A 66 -2.05 5.70 19.84
C SER A 66 -2.02 4.57 18.81
N PHE A 67 -0.83 4.22 18.31
CA PHE A 67 -0.65 3.14 17.36
C PHE A 67 -0.61 1.75 17.99
N ILE A 68 -0.46 1.66 19.31
CA ILE A 68 -0.45 0.37 20.00
C ILE A 68 -1.89 -0.14 20.16
N SER A 69 -2.13 -1.33 19.65
CA SER A 69 -3.38 -2.05 19.82
C SER A 69 -3.41 -2.78 21.15
N ARG A 70 -4.57 -2.84 21.82
CA ARG A 70 -4.72 -3.58 23.09
C ARG A 70 -4.56 -5.10 22.91
N LYS A 71 -4.84 -5.60 21.71
CA LYS A 71 -4.73 -7.01 21.30
C LYS A 71 -4.22 -7.06 19.88
N ILE A 72 -3.50 -8.12 19.54
CA ILE A 72 -3.08 -8.39 18.17
C ILE A 72 -4.33 -8.60 17.32
N PRO A 73 -4.51 -7.86 16.20
CA PRO A 73 -5.61 -8.06 15.27
C PRO A 73 -5.63 -9.49 14.73
N LYS A 74 -6.82 -10.04 14.50
CA LYS A 74 -6.98 -11.42 13.98
C LYS A 74 -6.73 -11.50 12.46
N ILE A 75 -6.83 -10.37 11.75
CA ILE A 75 -6.58 -10.28 10.33
C ILE A 75 -5.07 -10.32 10.08
N SER A 76 -4.62 -11.06 9.07
CA SER A 76 -3.22 -11.06 8.67
C SER A 76 -2.80 -9.69 8.14
N ILE A 77 -1.50 -9.39 8.18
CA ILE A 77 -0.96 -8.13 7.63
C ILE A 77 -1.31 -8.03 6.13
N LYS A 78 -1.13 -9.14 5.38
CA LYS A 78 -1.46 -9.21 3.96
C LYS A 78 -2.94 -8.91 3.68
N ASP A 79 -3.85 -9.64 4.32
CA ASP A 79 -5.29 -9.44 4.09
C ASP A 79 -5.74 -8.04 4.50
N PHE A 80 -5.06 -7.44 5.48
CA PHE A 80 -5.34 -6.07 5.88
C PHE A 80 -4.90 -5.05 4.83
N ILE A 81 -3.69 -5.21 4.28
CA ILE A 81 -3.18 -4.37 3.18
C ILE A 81 -4.11 -4.52 1.97
N ASP A 82 -4.41 -5.74 1.53
CA ASP A 82 -5.28 -5.99 0.38
C ASP A 82 -6.68 -5.37 0.56
N ARG A 83 -7.23 -5.47 1.78
CA ARG A 83 -8.52 -4.85 2.10
C ARG A 83 -8.50 -3.34 1.97
N LEU A 84 -7.43 -2.67 2.43
CA LEU A 84 -7.30 -1.23 2.32
C LEU A 84 -7.11 -0.80 0.85
N LEU A 85 -6.18 -1.45 0.15
CA LEU A 85 -5.82 -1.09 -1.21
C LEU A 85 -6.93 -1.35 -2.23
N LYS A 86 -7.84 -2.29 -1.97
CA LYS A 86 -9.02 -2.52 -2.82
C LYS A 86 -9.84 -1.25 -3.09
N TYR A 87 -9.71 -0.24 -2.24
CA TYR A 87 -10.44 1.02 -2.32
C TYR A 87 -9.57 2.20 -2.78
N SER A 88 -8.36 1.90 -3.29
CA SER A 88 -7.49 2.86 -3.95
C SER A 88 -7.64 2.72 -5.48
N LYS A 89 -7.56 3.83 -6.21
CA LYS A 89 -7.56 3.83 -7.69
C LYS A 89 -6.19 3.47 -8.26
N THR A 90 -5.14 3.79 -7.52
CA THR A 90 -3.73 3.59 -7.88
C THR A 90 -3.10 2.59 -6.90
N PHE A 91 -3.63 1.38 -6.92
CA PHE A 91 -3.39 0.32 -5.94
C PHE A 91 -1.90 0.07 -5.63
N HIS A 92 -1.09 -0.15 -6.65
CA HIS A 92 0.32 -0.50 -6.45
C HIS A 92 1.17 0.71 -6.05
N GLU A 93 0.88 1.90 -6.59
CA GLU A 93 1.57 3.12 -6.21
C GLU A 93 1.35 3.43 -4.73
N ILE A 94 0.10 3.36 -4.27
CA ILE A 94 -0.24 3.59 -2.86
C ILE A 94 0.42 2.55 -1.96
N ALA A 95 0.52 1.28 -2.37
CA ALA A 95 1.21 0.24 -1.60
C ALA A 95 2.68 0.59 -1.36
N VAL A 96 3.40 0.99 -2.41
CA VAL A 96 4.80 1.42 -2.32
C VAL A 96 4.95 2.67 -1.45
N ILE A 97 4.04 3.65 -1.58
CA ILE A 97 4.07 4.87 -0.77
C ILE A 97 3.84 4.57 0.71
N ILE A 98 2.91 3.67 1.05
CA ILE A 98 2.70 3.20 2.43
C ILE A 98 4.01 2.65 3.00
N PHE A 99 4.68 1.79 2.23
CA PHE A 99 5.95 1.19 2.62
C PHE A 99 7.02 2.27 2.85
N ILE A 100 7.20 3.22 1.91
CA ILE A 100 8.13 4.35 2.05
C ILE A 100 7.82 5.18 3.30
N TYR A 101 6.56 5.47 3.57
CA TYR A 101 6.19 6.28 4.74
C TYR A 101 6.50 5.58 6.05
N ILE A 102 6.20 4.29 6.16
CA ILE A 102 6.49 3.50 7.35
C ILE A 102 8.01 3.39 7.55
N ASP A 103 8.75 3.12 6.48
CA ASP A 103 10.21 3.09 6.53
C ASP A 103 10.80 4.40 7.02
N LYS A 104 10.38 5.55 6.45
CA LYS A 104 10.83 6.87 6.88
C LYS A 104 10.62 7.13 8.37
N ILE A 105 9.44 6.79 8.91
CA ILE A 105 9.16 7.02 10.33
C ILE A 105 9.92 6.03 11.23
N CYS A 106 10.08 4.78 10.82
CA CYS A 106 10.85 3.77 11.55
C CYS A 106 12.31 4.20 11.66
N ASN A 107 12.92 4.60 10.56
CA ASN A 107 14.31 5.08 10.55
C ASN A 107 14.50 6.33 11.39
N LYS A 108 13.61 7.32 11.25
CA LYS A 108 13.73 8.60 11.94
C LYS A 108 13.57 8.47 13.45
N HIS A 109 12.59 7.70 13.88
CA HIS A 109 12.22 7.61 15.31
C HIS A 109 12.71 6.33 15.98
N LYS A 110 13.46 5.48 15.26
CA LYS A 110 13.93 4.17 15.74
C LYS A 110 12.78 3.31 16.27
N ILE A 111 11.69 3.25 15.48
CA ILE A 111 10.49 2.52 15.83
C ILE A 111 10.68 1.05 15.51
N ASN A 112 10.50 0.19 16.52
CA ASN A 112 10.43 -1.25 16.31
C ASN A 112 9.01 -1.65 15.92
N LEU A 113 8.84 -2.18 14.71
CA LEU A 113 7.59 -2.76 14.26
C LEU A 113 7.28 -4.04 15.04
N ASN A 114 6.02 -4.21 15.41
CA ASN A 114 5.54 -5.42 16.06
C ASN A 114 4.04 -5.61 15.77
N TYR A 115 3.49 -6.78 16.08
CA TYR A 115 2.09 -7.12 15.79
C TYR A 115 1.06 -6.25 16.52
N TYR A 116 1.45 -5.48 17.54
CA TYR A 116 0.57 -4.55 18.23
C TYR A 116 0.47 -3.19 17.54
N ASN A 117 1.49 -2.77 16.76
CA ASN A 117 1.51 -1.44 16.15
C ASN A 117 1.35 -1.44 14.63
N ILE A 118 1.78 -2.48 13.93
CA ILE A 118 1.88 -2.50 12.47
C ILE A 118 0.55 -2.20 11.75
N HIS A 119 -0.57 -2.78 12.20
CA HIS A 119 -1.87 -2.56 11.53
C HIS A 119 -2.32 -1.10 11.59
N LYS A 120 -2.13 -0.44 12.73
CA LYS A 120 -2.49 0.98 12.87
C LYS A 120 -1.54 1.90 12.12
N LEU A 121 -0.26 1.53 12.01
CA LEU A 121 0.72 2.25 11.20
C LEU A 121 0.39 2.14 9.72
N ILE A 122 0.09 0.93 9.22
CA ILE A 122 -0.35 0.71 7.84
C ILE A 122 -1.62 1.50 7.55
N PHE A 123 -2.61 1.47 8.45
CA PHE A 123 -3.86 2.20 8.28
C PHE A 123 -3.64 3.72 8.20
N ALA A 124 -2.84 4.28 9.08
CA ALA A 124 -2.55 5.71 9.08
C ALA A 124 -1.75 6.13 7.83
N ALA A 125 -0.73 5.35 7.47
CA ALA A 125 0.03 5.55 6.24
C ALA A 125 -0.87 5.51 5.00
N PHE A 126 -1.80 4.55 4.94
CA PHE A 126 -2.78 4.45 3.85
C PHE A 126 -3.67 5.69 3.73
N ILE A 127 -4.27 6.16 4.84
CA ILE A 127 -5.13 7.36 4.82
C ILE A 127 -4.34 8.58 4.34
N VAL A 128 -3.14 8.76 4.86
CA VAL A 128 -2.29 9.90 4.50
C VAL A 128 -1.86 9.80 3.04
N ALA A 129 -1.48 8.61 2.57
CA ALA A 129 -1.08 8.39 1.19
C ALA A 129 -2.23 8.64 0.22
N ILE A 130 -3.42 8.05 0.46
CA ILE A 130 -4.56 8.19 -0.44
C ILE A 130 -5.06 9.63 -0.51
N LYS A 131 -5.13 10.35 0.61
CA LYS A 131 -5.56 11.75 0.66
C LYS A 131 -4.57 12.70 0.00
N PHE A 132 -3.30 12.36 -0.04
CA PHE A 132 -2.27 13.21 -0.64
C PHE A 132 -2.07 12.93 -2.14
N HIS A 133 -2.23 11.68 -2.58
CA HIS A 133 -1.92 11.25 -3.94
C HIS A 133 -3.14 11.02 -4.83
N GLU A 134 -4.35 10.88 -4.28
CA GLU A 134 -5.57 10.68 -5.06
C GLU A 134 -6.51 11.89 -4.97
N ASP A 135 -7.08 12.30 -6.12
CA ASP A 135 -7.99 13.44 -6.20
C ASP A 135 -9.36 13.16 -5.58
N GLU A 136 -9.81 11.91 -5.67
CA GLU A 136 -11.11 11.50 -5.14
C GLU A 136 -10.95 10.63 -3.91
N ASN A 137 -11.49 11.10 -2.80
CA ASN A 137 -11.39 10.45 -1.51
C ASN A 137 -12.77 10.16 -0.91
N TYR A 138 -12.88 9.04 -0.20
CA TYR A 138 -14.03 8.74 0.63
C TYR A 138 -13.97 9.52 1.96
N SER A 139 -15.09 9.53 2.69
CA SER A 139 -15.12 10.15 4.01
C SER A 139 -14.23 9.40 5.01
N MET A 140 -13.71 10.10 6.02
CA MET A 140 -12.95 9.48 7.10
C MET A 140 -13.75 8.36 7.81
N SER A 141 -15.05 8.55 7.96
CA SER A 141 -15.95 7.54 8.54
C SER A 141 -15.97 6.23 7.73
N TYR A 142 -15.83 6.33 6.41
CA TYR A 142 -15.72 5.17 5.54
C TYR A 142 -14.39 4.44 5.74
N TYR A 143 -13.27 5.18 5.72
CA TYR A 143 -11.94 4.61 5.96
C TYR A 143 -11.82 3.99 7.36
N ALA A 144 -12.40 4.63 8.39
CA ALA A 144 -12.41 4.09 9.74
C ALA A 144 -13.09 2.71 9.81
N LYS A 145 -14.19 2.51 9.07
CA LYS A 145 -14.85 1.19 8.93
C LYS A 145 -13.92 0.16 8.27
N LEU A 146 -13.17 0.56 7.24
CA LEU A 146 -12.18 -0.31 6.60
C LEU A 146 -11.07 -0.70 7.57
N GLY A 147 -10.60 0.23 8.39
CA GLY A 147 -9.60 0.00 9.42
C GLY A 147 -10.12 -0.80 10.63
N GLY A 148 -11.44 -0.96 10.76
CA GLY A 148 -12.06 -1.60 11.93
C GLY A 148 -11.92 -0.81 13.22
N ILE A 149 -11.83 0.53 13.12
CA ILE A 149 -11.66 1.47 14.23
C ILE A 149 -12.73 2.55 14.22
N THR A 150 -12.79 3.35 15.28
CA THR A 150 -13.73 4.48 15.36
C THR A 150 -13.25 5.66 14.49
N ASN A 151 -14.19 6.50 14.03
CA ASN A 151 -13.86 7.71 13.28
C ASN A 151 -12.93 8.64 14.08
N LYS A 152 -13.16 8.78 15.40
CA LYS A 152 -12.31 9.56 16.29
C LYS A 152 -10.88 9.06 16.36
N GLU A 153 -10.73 7.73 16.41
CA GLU A 153 -9.42 7.07 16.42
C GLU A 153 -8.72 7.26 15.08
N ALA A 154 -9.42 7.10 13.95
CA ALA A 154 -8.88 7.29 12.62
C ALA A 154 -8.32 8.72 12.42
N ILE A 155 -9.09 9.75 12.81
CA ILE A 155 -8.64 11.15 12.76
C ILE A 155 -7.39 11.36 13.61
N LYS A 156 -7.35 10.77 14.81
CA LYS A 156 -6.20 10.88 15.71
C LYS A 156 -4.96 10.24 15.10
N LEU A 157 -5.08 9.04 14.56
CA LEU A 157 -3.97 8.32 13.93
C LEU A 157 -3.44 9.05 12.69
N GLU A 158 -4.31 9.61 11.86
CA GLU A 158 -3.91 10.44 10.72
C GLU A 158 -3.07 11.63 11.18
N TYR A 159 -3.57 12.42 12.14
CA TYR A 159 -2.88 13.61 12.63
C TYR A 159 -1.50 13.27 13.23
N GLU A 160 -1.44 12.24 14.07
CA GLU A 160 -0.18 11.80 14.67
C GLU A 160 0.79 11.26 13.64
N PHE A 161 0.31 10.52 12.63
CA PHE A 161 1.17 10.01 11.56
C PHE A 161 1.79 11.13 10.73
N ILE A 162 0.98 12.14 10.33
CA ILE A 162 1.47 13.33 9.63
C ILE A 162 2.54 14.05 10.44
N SER A 163 2.37 14.13 11.77
CA SER A 163 3.35 14.73 12.67
C SER A 163 4.64 13.90 12.75
N LEU A 164 4.54 12.56 12.79
CA LEU A 164 5.71 11.68 12.80
C LEU A 164 6.56 11.81 11.52
N ILE A 165 5.92 11.98 10.36
CA ILE A 165 6.62 12.13 9.07
C ILE A 165 7.05 13.58 8.80
N ASP A 166 6.87 14.53 9.77
CA ASP A 166 7.16 15.96 9.65
C ASP A 166 6.47 16.63 8.46
N PHE A 167 5.25 16.23 8.12
CA PHE A 167 4.52 16.75 6.96
C PHE A 167 5.23 16.53 5.61
N LYS A 168 6.26 15.67 5.55
CA LYS A 168 7.03 15.39 4.33
C LYS A 168 6.36 14.27 3.54
N LEU A 169 5.20 14.55 2.96
CA LEU A 169 4.36 13.58 2.25
C LEU A 169 4.77 13.38 0.79
N PHE A 170 5.42 14.38 0.20
CA PHE A 170 5.90 14.25 -1.18
C PHE A 170 6.99 13.18 -1.29
N VAL A 171 6.82 12.28 -2.23
CA VAL A 171 7.79 11.25 -2.59
C VAL A 171 8.36 11.58 -3.97
N GLU A 172 9.65 11.88 -4.02
CA GLU A 172 10.33 12.13 -5.29
C GLU A 172 10.31 10.86 -6.16
N GLN A 173 10.16 11.03 -7.48
CA GLN A 173 10.12 9.90 -8.42
C GLN A 173 11.31 8.96 -8.27
N LYS A 174 12.52 9.50 -8.10
CA LYS A 174 13.75 8.71 -7.91
C LYS A 174 13.69 7.84 -6.64
N VAL A 175 13.08 8.35 -5.57
CA VAL A 175 12.89 7.59 -4.32
C VAL A 175 11.88 6.48 -4.55
N TYR A 176 10.74 6.82 -5.17
CA TYR A 176 9.73 5.83 -5.53
C TYR A 176 10.32 4.70 -6.38
N ASP A 177 11.04 5.03 -7.46
CA ASP A 177 11.64 4.06 -8.38
C ASP A 177 12.64 3.14 -7.68
N LYS A 178 13.42 3.66 -6.72
CA LYS A 178 14.35 2.87 -5.91
C LYS A 178 13.61 1.83 -5.09
N TYR A 179 12.56 2.23 -4.34
CA TYR A 179 11.77 1.30 -3.53
C TYR A 179 11.00 0.30 -4.38
N TYR A 180 10.44 0.74 -5.50
CA TYR A 180 9.73 -0.11 -6.44
C TYR A 180 10.64 -1.19 -7.04
N SER A 181 11.83 -0.79 -7.52
CA SER A 181 12.83 -1.73 -8.06
C SER A 181 13.31 -2.71 -7.02
N TYR A 182 13.54 -2.26 -5.79
CA TYR A 182 13.90 -3.12 -4.67
C TYR A 182 12.81 -4.17 -4.37
N LEU A 183 11.55 -3.76 -4.25
CA LEU A 183 10.45 -4.69 -4.03
C LEU A 183 10.31 -5.72 -5.16
N HIS A 184 10.59 -5.31 -6.41
CA HIS A 184 10.59 -6.24 -7.55
C HIS A 184 11.76 -7.23 -7.53
N SER A 185 12.95 -6.82 -7.11
CA SER A 185 14.10 -7.73 -7.03
C SER A 185 13.91 -8.85 -6.02
N LEU A 186 13.13 -8.61 -4.97
CA LEU A 186 12.80 -9.62 -3.96
C LEU A 186 11.84 -10.71 -4.48
N ASP A 187 11.08 -10.45 -5.55
CA ASP A 187 10.22 -11.46 -6.16
C ASP A 187 11.02 -12.46 -7.02
N GLU A 188 12.08 -11.96 -7.65
CA GLU A 188 12.93 -12.80 -8.52
C GLU A 188 13.87 -13.73 -7.71
N ASN A 189 14.14 -13.38 -6.44
CA ASN A 189 15.06 -14.08 -5.55
C ASN A 189 14.41 -14.28 -4.18
N GLU A 190 13.57 -15.31 -4.02
CA GLU A 190 12.91 -15.62 -2.73
C GLU A 190 13.90 -15.81 -1.55
N ASP A 191 15.18 -16.11 -1.83
CA ASP A 191 16.24 -16.31 -0.84
C ASP A 191 16.88 -15.00 -0.35
N ASP A 192 16.71 -13.86 -1.06
CA ASP A 192 17.39 -12.58 -0.76
C ASP A 192 16.59 -11.64 0.17
N LEU A 193 15.47 -12.10 0.75
CA LEU A 193 14.68 -11.33 1.73
C LEU A 193 15.48 -10.89 2.98
N PHE A 194 16.73 -11.37 3.12
CA PHE A 194 17.57 -11.18 4.31
C PHE A 194 18.91 -10.47 4.02
N ASP A 195 19.08 -9.88 2.83
CA ASP A 195 20.35 -9.27 2.46
C ASP A 195 20.59 -7.93 3.17
N ASP A 196 21.89 -7.60 3.40
CA ASP A 196 22.34 -6.39 4.11
C ASP A 196 21.87 -5.08 3.45
N ASP A 197 21.55 -5.08 2.15
CA ASP A 197 20.96 -3.95 1.43
C ASP A 197 19.58 -3.52 1.97
N PHE A 198 18.86 -4.45 2.60
CA PHE A 198 17.59 -4.16 3.28
C PHE A 198 17.78 -3.27 4.53
N ASN A 199 18.85 -3.46 5.29
CA ASN A 199 19.17 -2.62 6.45
C ASN A 199 19.55 -1.19 6.06
N MET A 200 19.85 -0.91 4.80
CA MET A 200 20.18 0.42 4.27
C MET A 200 18.93 1.20 3.81
N LEU A 201 17.78 0.52 3.64
CA LEU A 201 16.49 1.12 3.33
C LEU A 201 15.62 1.32 4.58
N MET A 202 15.73 0.45 5.57
CA MET A 202 15.06 0.45 6.86
C MET A 202 16.06 0.86 7.94
#